data_49f5fa73a861d0f7a0c837bd1b3ee075
#
_entry.id   49f5fa73a861d0f7a0c837bd1b3ee075
#
_cell.length_a   1.000
_cell.length_b   1.000
_cell.length_c   1.000
_cell.angle_alpha   90.00
_cell.angle_beta   90.00
_cell.angle_gamma   90.00
#
_symmetry.space_group_name_H-M   'P 1'
#
loop_
_entity.id
_entity.type
_entity.pdbx_description
1 polymer ?
#
loop_
_entity_poly.entity_id
_entity_poly.type
_entity_poly.pdbx_seq_one_letter_code
_entity_poly.pdbx_strand_id
1 'polypeptide(L)'
;MLIQDDALRSVIARTLRVKEEELTEEMMKNLVHLEVQNHEIETLEGLQYAENLETLNASNNKLQTLDPIRDLHNLVYLDVSRNQLRDLQALHGFRQLKKLNVSRNNLYTMDISSVAAMIDLEVLNLSKAKVDSLIYLEHCKKLEEVHINTENGPFSYAILGVLKKLKKLDMGGMRLFNIEDLTYLSNVEELDLNT
;
A
#
# COMPACT_ATOMS: atom_id res chain seq x y z
N MET A 1 -12.11 19.34 17.14
CA MET A 1 -12.83 18.20 16.54
C MET A 1 -11.82 17.09 16.35
N LEU A 2 -12.11 15.86 16.73
CA LEU A 2 -11.17 14.74 16.73
C LEU A 2 -10.67 14.40 15.32
N ILE A 3 -11.58 14.41 14.33
CA ILE A 3 -11.31 14.13 12.92
C ILE A 3 -11.61 15.39 12.14
N GLN A 4 -10.59 15.91 11.43
CA GLN A 4 -10.70 17.19 10.74
C GLN A 4 -11.43 17.07 9.39
N ASP A 5 -11.18 16.01 8.63
CA ASP A 5 -11.83 15.76 7.35
C ASP A 5 -13.28 15.34 7.56
N ASP A 6 -14.22 16.09 6.97
CA ASP A 6 -15.64 15.90 7.17
C ASP A 6 -16.13 14.56 6.59
N ALA A 7 -15.59 14.16 5.45
CA ALA A 7 -15.96 12.90 4.81
C ALA A 7 -15.46 11.71 5.64
N LEU A 8 -14.20 11.75 6.10
CA LEU A 8 -13.62 10.74 6.97
C LEU A 8 -14.42 10.61 8.26
N ARG A 9 -14.74 11.76 8.91
CA ARG A 9 -15.51 11.80 10.14
C ARG A 9 -16.89 11.15 9.99
N SER A 10 -17.59 11.50 8.92
CA SER A 10 -18.93 10.97 8.63
C SER A 10 -18.91 9.45 8.42
N VAL A 11 -17.94 8.93 7.68
CA VAL A 11 -17.80 7.48 7.48
C VAL A 11 -17.48 6.77 8.78
N ILE A 12 -16.58 7.30 9.60
CA ILE A 12 -16.20 6.70 10.89
C ILE A 12 -17.39 6.69 11.85
N ALA A 13 -18.13 7.81 11.99
CA ALA A 13 -19.30 7.88 12.85
C ALA A 13 -20.35 6.85 12.44
N ARG A 14 -20.60 6.71 11.14
CA ARG A 14 -21.52 5.69 10.61
C ARG A 14 -21.02 4.27 10.90
N THR A 15 -19.75 4.00 10.75
CA THR A 15 -19.14 2.69 11.01
C THR A 15 -19.29 2.30 12.48
N LEU A 16 -19.04 3.26 13.38
CA LEU A 16 -19.19 3.09 14.83
C LEU A 16 -20.65 3.20 15.32
N ARG A 17 -21.59 3.61 14.45
CA ARG A 17 -23.01 3.80 14.75
C ARG A 17 -23.26 4.84 15.85
N VAL A 18 -22.53 5.93 15.80
CA VAL A 18 -22.64 7.08 16.69
C VAL A 18 -22.83 8.36 15.88
N LYS A 19 -23.17 9.47 16.53
CA LYS A 19 -23.16 10.77 15.87
C LYS A 19 -21.74 11.33 15.77
N GLU A 20 -21.49 12.19 14.81
CA GLU A 20 -20.16 12.77 14.58
C GLU A 20 -19.63 13.54 15.81
N GLU A 21 -20.53 14.26 16.51
CA GLU A 21 -20.21 15.02 17.72
C GLU A 21 -19.92 14.13 18.95
N GLU A 22 -20.28 12.85 18.90
CA GLU A 22 -20.05 11.89 19.98
C GLU A 22 -18.73 11.14 19.84
N LEU A 23 -18.00 11.31 18.72
CA LEU A 23 -16.74 10.62 18.49
C LEU A 23 -15.69 10.99 19.52
N THR A 24 -15.12 9.97 20.16
CA THR A 24 -14.01 10.08 21.12
C THR A 24 -12.84 9.19 20.72
N GLU A 25 -11.65 9.49 21.24
CA GLU A 25 -10.45 8.66 21.03
C GLU A 25 -10.67 7.20 21.45
N GLU A 26 -11.38 6.99 22.56
CA GLU A 26 -11.67 5.63 23.04
C GLU A 26 -12.60 4.85 22.10
N MET A 27 -13.56 5.51 21.47
CA MET A 27 -14.41 4.88 20.46
C MET A 27 -13.63 4.49 19.20
N MET A 28 -12.60 5.24 18.86
CA MET A 28 -11.75 4.93 17.69
C MET A 28 -11.06 3.57 17.83
N LYS A 29 -10.76 3.12 19.03
CA LYS A 29 -10.18 1.79 19.29
C LYS A 29 -11.10 0.62 18.91
N ASN A 30 -12.40 0.87 18.71
CA ASN A 30 -13.33 -0.15 18.22
C ASN A 30 -13.29 -0.33 16.69
N LEU A 31 -12.55 0.51 15.98
CA LEU A 31 -12.34 0.35 14.55
C LEU A 31 -11.33 -0.78 14.30
N VAL A 32 -11.78 -1.85 13.67
CA VAL A 32 -10.94 -2.96 13.20
C VAL A 32 -10.85 -2.95 11.68
N HIS A 33 -11.96 -2.59 11.02
CA HIS A 33 -12.03 -2.51 9.56
C HIS A 33 -12.62 -1.16 9.16
N LEU A 34 -11.97 -0.47 8.22
CA LEU A 34 -12.43 0.83 7.75
C LEU A 34 -12.34 0.94 6.23
N GLU A 35 -13.49 1.24 5.62
CA GLU A 35 -13.65 1.46 4.18
C GLU A 35 -14.02 2.93 3.95
N VAL A 36 -13.07 3.71 3.43
CA VAL A 36 -13.23 5.16 3.17
C VAL A 36 -12.82 5.54 1.74
N GLN A 37 -12.96 4.60 0.81
CA GLN A 37 -12.64 4.84 -0.60
C GLN A 37 -13.66 5.77 -1.27
N ASN A 38 -13.21 6.56 -2.28
CA ASN A 38 -14.06 7.40 -3.13
C ASN A 38 -14.77 8.56 -2.41
N HIS A 39 -14.13 9.18 -1.42
CA HIS A 39 -14.75 10.24 -0.60
C HIS A 39 -14.01 11.59 -0.70
N GLU A 40 -13.04 11.71 -1.62
CA GLU A 40 -12.22 12.92 -1.78
C GLU A 40 -11.45 13.34 -0.51
N ILE A 41 -11.19 12.40 0.42
CA ILE A 41 -10.50 12.64 1.67
C ILE A 41 -9.09 13.17 1.41
N GLU A 42 -8.73 14.26 2.08
CA GLU A 42 -7.43 14.91 1.93
C GLU A 42 -6.45 14.52 3.05
N THR A 43 -6.97 14.16 4.23
CA THR A 43 -6.16 13.78 5.39
C THR A 43 -6.80 12.66 6.20
N LEU A 44 -5.95 11.81 6.78
CA LEU A 44 -6.35 10.76 7.74
C LEU A 44 -6.20 11.21 9.20
N GLU A 45 -6.03 12.54 9.46
CA GLU A 45 -5.89 13.07 10.81
C GLU A 45 -7.08 12.69 11.70
N GLY A 46 -6.76 12.16 12.88
CA GLY A 46 -7.71 11.56 13.82
C GLY A 46 -7.70 10.02 13.76
N LEU A 47 -7.18 9.42 12.68
CA LEU A 47 -7.14 7.96 12.57
C LEU A 47 -6.03 7.32 13.43
N GLN A 48 -5.06 8.10 13.91
CA GLN A 48 -4.01 7.63 14.83
C GLN A 48 -4.56 7.02 16.13
N TYR A 49 -5.80 7.32 16.50
CA TYR A 49 -6.46 6.74 17.67
C TYR A 49 -7.11 5.37 17.40
N ALA A 50 -7.17 4.92 16.15
CA ALA A 50 -7.72 3.61 15.78
C ALA A 50 -6.65 2.49 15.94
N GLU A 51 -6.11 2.35 17.14
CA GLU A 51 -4.98 1.47 17.47
C GLU A 51 -5.20 -0.01 17.09
N ASN A 52 -6.47 -0.46 17.02
CA ASN A 52 -6.83 -1.84 16.69
C ASN A 52 -7.18 -2.05 15.21
N LEU A 53 -6.88 -1.05 14.35
CA LEU A 53 -7.21 -1.13 12.94
C LEU A 53 -6.34 -2.18 12.23
N GLU A 54 -6.99 -3.18 11.65
CA GLU A 54 -6.35 -4.27 10.91
C GLU A 54 -6.47 -4.09 9.39
N THR A 55 -7.58 -3.49 8.93
CA THR A 55 -7.78 -3.25 7.50
C THR A 55 -8.21 -1.83 7.23
N LEU A 56 -7.53 -1.19 6.28
CA LEU A 56 -7.86 0.14 5.79
C LEU A 56 -7.90 0.15 4.26
N ASN A 57 -9.05 0.52 3.72
CA ASN A 57 -9.18 0.89 2.32
C ASN A 57 -9.48 2.40 2.23
N ALA A 58 -8.47 3.17 1.88
CA ALA A 58 -8.56 4.61 1.64
C ALA A 58 -8.23 4.95 0.17
N SER A 59 -8.52 4.02 -0.76
CA SER A 59 -8.26 4.20 -2.17
C SER A 59 -9.13 5.28 -2.81
N ASN A 60 -8.64 5.85 -3.90
CA ASN A 60 -9.34 6.88 -4.68
C ASN A 60 -9.78 8.08 -3.83
N ASN A 61 -8.80 8.69 -3.17
CA ASN A 61 -8.92 9.89 -2.37
C ASN A 61 -7.85 10.93 -2.80
N LYS A 62 -7.59 11.93 -1.98
CA LYS A 62 -6.62 13.01 -2.25
C LYS A 62 -5.45 13.00 -1.25
N LEU A 63 -5.13 11.85 -0.66
CA LEU A 63 -4.10 11.73 0.37
C LEU A 63 -2.71 12.05 -0.18
N GLN A 64 -1.96 12.90 0.52
CA GLN A 64 -0.58 13.23 0.18
C GLN A 64 0.44 12.59 1.12
N THR A 65 0.03 12.21 2.33
CA THR A 65 0.85 11.55 3.34
C THR A 65 0.06 10.48 4.07
N LEU A 66 0.79 9.52 4.65
CA LEU A 66 0.26 8.49 5.54
C LEU A 66 0.69 8.72 7.01
N ASP A 67 1.25 9.89 7.33
CA ASP A 67 1.74 10.20 8.68
C ASP A 67 0.73 9.92 9.79
N PRO A 68 -0.58 10.21 9.63
CA PRO A 68 -1.55 9.94 10.68
C PRO A 68 -1.70 8.47 11.06
N ILE A 69 -1.30 7.54 10.18
CA ILE A 69 -1.42 6.11 10.45
C ILE A 69 -0.09 5.43 10.81
N ARG A 70 1.00 6.20 10.97
CA ARG A 70 2.37 5.67 11.16
C ARG A 70 2.53 4.69 12.32
N ASP A 71 1.70 4.80 13.34
CA ASP A 71 1.77 3.96 14.55
C ASP A 71 0.73 2.83 14.56
N LEU A 72 -0.08 2.69 13.49
CA LEU A 72 -1.09 1.64 13.36
C LEU A 72 -0.47 0.30 12.93
N HIS A 73 0.44 -0.23 13.72
CA HIS A 73 1.23 -1.43 13.38
C HIS A 73 0.41 -2.73 13.32
N ASN A 74 -0.86 -2.71 13.74
CA ASN A 74 -1.77 -3.85 13.62
C ASN A 74 -2.36 -4.03 12.20
N LEU A 75 -2.10 -3.08 11.29
CA LEU A 75 -2.58 -3.18 9.92
C LEU A 75 -1.98 -4.40 9.20
N VAL A 76 -2.89 -5.21 8.67
CA VAL A 76 -2.64 -6.42 7.86
C VAL A 76 -2.94 -6.16 6.38
N TYR A 77 -3.93 -5.30 6.10
CA TYR A 77 -4.33 -4.89 4.76
C TYR A 77 -4.37 -3.38 4.67
N LEU A 78 -3.71 -2.82 3.64
CA LEU A 78 -3.73 -1.39 3.35
C LEU A 78 -3.89 -1.16 1.84
N ASP A 79 -4.99 -0.53 1.44
CA ASP A 79 -5.17 0.01 0.09
C ASP A 79 -5.24 1.54 0.15
N VAL A 80 -4.22 2.18 -0.40
CA VAL A 80 -4.12 3.63 -0.58
C VAL A 80 -3.87 3.98 -2.05
N SER A 81 -4.31 3.11 -2.94
CA SER A 81 -4.20 3.33 -4.39
C SER A 81 -5.00 4.55 -4.85
N ARG A 82 -4.63 5.12 -6.01
CA ARG A 82 -5.31 6.29 -6.59
C ARG A 82 -5.38 7.46 -5.62
N ASN A 83 -4.24 7.82 -5.04
CA ASN A 83 -4.02 8.97 -4.18
C ASN A 83 -2.89 9.84 -4.75
N GLN A 84 -2.32 10.73 -3.94
CA GLN A 84 -1.26 11.66 -4.32
C GLN A 84 0.00 11.45 -3.46
N LEU A 85 0.22 10.22 -2.97
CA LEU A 85 1.35 9.87 -2.12
C LEU A 85 2.68 10.01 -2.87
N ARG A 86 3.72 10.47 -2.16
CA ARG A 86 5.07 10.65 -2.70
C ARG A 86 6.06 9.63 -2.17
N ASP A 87 5.82 9.11 -0.98
CA ASP A 87 6.63 8.12 -0.29
C ASP A 87 5.80 7.24 0.63
N LEU A 88 6.44 6.24 1.21
CA LEU A 88 5.83 5.30 2.15
C LEU A 88 6.52 5.35 3.52
N GLN A 89 7.23 6.45 3.87
CA GLN A 89 8.03 6.53 5.10
C GLN A 89 7.21 6.28 6.37
N ALA A 90 5.95 6.72 6.38
CA ALA A 90 5.04 6.45 7.48
C ALA A 90 4.79 4.95 7.73
N LEU A 91 5.03 4.10 6.74
CA LEU A 91 4.85 2.65 6.86
C LEU A 91 6.11 1.92 7.35
N HIS A 92 7.11 2.66 7.80
CA HIS A 92 8.31 2.04 8.39
C HIS A 92 7.92 1.27 9.67
N GLY A 93 8.24 -0.03 9.71
CA GLY A 93 7.90 -0.87 10.86
C GLY A 93 6.59 -1.68 10.75
N PHE A 94 5.86 -1.58 9.64
CA PHE A 94 4.63 -2.37 9.39
C PHE A 94 4.95 -3.84 9.06
N ARG A 95 5.52 -4.55 10.02
CA ARG A 95 6.03 -5.91 9.82
C ARG A 95 4.94 -6.94 9.55
N GLN A 96 3.72 -6.72 10.09
CA GLN A 96 2.58 -7.63 9.98
C GLN A 96 1.74 -7.38 8.72
N LEU A 97 2.08 -6.34 7.94
CA LEU A 97 1.33 -6.02 6.73
C LEU A 97 1.50 -7.14 5.71
N LYS A 98 0.37 -7.71 5.27
CA LYS A 98 0.31 -8.80 4.30
C LYS A 98 -0.03 -8.32 2.90
N LYS A 99 -0.88 -7.30 2.79
CA LYS A 99 -1.30 -6.78 1.50
C LYS A 99 -1.17 -5.27 1.47
N LEU A 100 -0.41 -4.77 0.50
CA LEU A 100 -0.21 -3.35 0.26
C LEU A 100 -0.54 -3.01 -1.19
N ASN A 101 -1.46 -2.09 -1.36
CA ASN A 101 -1.77 -1.50 -2.67
C ASN A 101 -1.51 0.01 -2.63
N VAL A 102 -0.47 0.45 -3.33
CA VAL A 102 -0.11 1.87 -3.52
C VAL A 102 -0.16 2.28 -4.99
N SER A 103 -0.83 1.47 -5.82
CA SER A 103 -0.91 1.71 -7.26
C SER A 103 -1.54 3.06 -7.59
N ARG A 104 -1.19 3.60 -8.77
CA ARG A 104 -1.76 4.87 -9.26
C ARG A 104 -1.62 6.03 -8.26
N ASN A 105 -0.49 6.09 -7.59
CA ASN A 105 -0.09 7.27 -6.83
C ASN A 105 0.81 8.15 -7.71
N ASN A 106 1.40 9.14 -7.15
CA ASN A 106 2.03 10.29 -7.79
C ASN A 106 2.85 9.99 -9.07
N LEU A 107 2.91 10.99 -9.95
CA LEU A 107 3.73 11.03 -11.17
C LEU A 107 5.25 11.11 -10.91
N TYR A 108 5.67 11.39 -9.67
CA TYR A 108 7.07 11.43 -9.27
C TYR A 108 7.54 10.06 -8.79
N THR A 109 8.85 9.86 -8.75
CA THR A 109 9.44 8.64 -8.20
C THR A 109 9.08 8.47 -6.74
N MET A 110 8.44 7.34 -6.42
CA MET A 110 8.04 6.99 -5.07
C MET A 110 9.17 6.27 -4.34
N ASP A 111 9.52 6.75 -3.16
CA ASP A 111 10.41 6.02 -2.26
C ASP A 111 9.64 4.87 -1.61
N ILE A 112 10.07 3.64 -1.92
CA ILE A 112 9.50 2.41 -1.37
C ILE A 112 10.44 1.73 -0.36
N SER A 113 11.45 2.42 0.16
CA SER A 113 12.43 1.82 1.08
C SER A 113 11.81 1.20 2.33
N SER A 114 10.68 1.75 2.79
CA SER A 114 9.92 1.21 3.93
C SER A 114 9.42 -0.21 3.72
N VAL A 115 9.26 -0.65 2.46
CA VAL A 115 8.83 -2.02 2.13
C VAL A 115 9.82 -3.06 2.63
N ALA A 116 11.11 -2.72 2.77
CA ALA A 116 12.13 -3.62 3.31
C ALA A 116 11.81 -4.15 4.73
N ALA A 117 11.02 -3.42 5.52
CA ALA A 117 10.62 -3.84 6.86
C ALA A 117 9.38 -4.78 6.86
N MET A 118 8.67 -4.91 5.75
CA MET A 118 7.39 -5.63 5.63
C MET A 118 7.65 -7.12 5.37
N ILE A 119 8.22 -7.81 6.36
CA ILE A 119 8.67 -9.21 6.21
C ILE A 119 7.53 -10.22 6.03
N ASP A 120 6.30 -9.84 6.36
CA ASP A 120 5.10 -10.66 6.22
C ASP A 120 4.31 -10.36 4.95
N LEU A 121 4.83 -9.47 4.07
CA LEU A 121 4.13 -9.05 2.87
C LEU A 121 3.97 -10.23 1.89
N GLU A 122 2.72 -10.48 1.50
CA GLU A 122 2.30 -11.55 0.59
C GLU A 122 1.89 -10.97 -0.78
N VAL A 123 1.26 -9.80 -0.80
CA VAL A 123 0.78 -9.13 -2.02
C VAL A 123 1.23 -7.68 -2.05
N LEU A 124 1.86 -7.27 -3.15
CA LEU A 124 2.29 -5.89 -3.37
C LEU A 124 1.82 -5.38 -4.73
N ASN A 125 1.08 -4.28 -4.74
CA ASN A 125 0.68 -3.62 -5.97
C ASN A 125 1.31 -2.21 -6.07
N LEU A 126 2.25 -2.07 -7.00
CA LEU A 126 2.94 -0.84 -7.37
C LEU A 126 2.54 -0.36 -8.78
N SER A 127 1.47 -0.92 -9.38
CA SER A 127 1.09 -0.61 -10.76
C SER A 127 0.86 0.89 -10.95
N LYS A 128 1.49 1.46 -11.97
CA LYS A 128 1.43 2.91 -12.26
C LYS A 128 1.96 3.80 -11.12
N ALA A 129 2.70 3.22 -10.17
CA ALA A 129 3.57 3.97 -9.28
C ALA A 129 4.97 3.97 -9.90
N LYS A 130 5.58 5.16 -10.02
CA LYS A 130 6.93 5.25 -10.56
C LYS A 130 7.92 4.90 -9.45
N VAL A 131 8.63 3.77 -9.59
CA VAL A 131 9.64 3.31 -8.64
C VAL A 131 11.00 3.16 -9.33
N ASP A 132 12.07 3.60 -8.68
CA ASP A 132 13.42 3.53 -9.26
C ASP A 132 14.09 2.18 -9.03
N SER A 133 13.74 1.50 -7.94
CA SER A 133 14.42 0.27 -7.54
C SER A 133 13.50 -0.68 -6.81
N LEU A 134 13.63 -1.96 -7.12
CA LEU A 134 12.95 -3.05 -6.41
C LEU A 134 13.87 -3.73 -5.38
N ILE A 135 15.08 -3.21 -5.12
CA ILE A 135 16.05 -3.85 -4.23
C ILE A 135 15.47 -4.12 -2.83
N TYR A 136 14.59 -3.25 -2.35
CA TYR A 136 13.95 -3.36 -1.05
C TYR A 136 13.06 -4.61 -0.89
N LEU A 137 12.65 -5.24 -2.01
CA LEU A 137 11.85 -6.47 -1.99
C LEU A 137 12.68 -7.70 -1.56
N GLU A 138 14.01 -7.59 -1.53
CA GLU A 138 14.86 -8.73 -1.13
C GLU A 138 14.52 -9.29 0.27
N HIS A 139 13.94 -8.47 1.15
CA HIS A 139 13.54 -8.86 2.49
C HIS A 139 12.12 -9.44 2.57
N CYS A 140 11.29 -9.21 1.56
CA CYS A 140 9.89 -9.64 1.52
C CYS A 140 9.75 -11.10 1.04
N LYS A 141 10.33 -12.06 1.78
CA LYS A 141 10.44 -13.47 1.37
C LYS A 141 9.10 -14.22 1.32
N LYS A 142 8.01 -13.59 1.77
CA LYS A 142 6.66 -14.16 1.74
C LYS A 142 5.85 -13.70 0.54
N LEU A 143 6.39 -12.80 -0.31
CA LEU A 143 5.69 -12.31 -1.49
C LEU A 143 5.32 -13.47 -2.42
N GLU A 144 4.02 -13.54 -2.71
CA GLU A 144 3.38 -14.49 -3.62
C GLU A 144 2.86 -13.79 -4.88
N GLU A 145 2.47 -12.52 -4.77
CA GLU A 145 1.90 -11.73 -5.86
C GLU A 145 2.50 -10.32 -5.91
N VAL A 146 3.00 -9.91 -7.08
CA VAL A 146 3.58 -8.59 -7.31
C VAL A 146 3.04 -7.99 -8.61
N HIS A 147 2.55 -6.75 -8.53
CA HIS A 147 2.13 -5.95 -9.68
C HIS A 147 3.03 -4.72 -9.79
N ILE A 148 3.78 -4.62 -10.88
CA ILE A 148 4.73 -3.54 -11.17
C ILE A 148 4.53 -2.92 -12.55
N ASN A 149 3.32 -3.01 -13.07
CA ASN A 149 2.94 -2.43 -14.35
C ASN A 149 3.18 -0.90 -14.35
N THR A 150 4.30 -0.46 -14.90
CA THR A 150 4.70 0.94 -14.96
C THR A 150 5.49 1.22 -16.26
N GLU A 151 5.19 2.32 -16.93
CA GLU A 151 5.84 2.70 -18.20
C GLU A 151 7.36 2.92 -18.07
N ASN A 152 7.83 3.29 -16.86
CA ASN A 152 9.22 3.54 -16.53
C ASN A 152 9.60 2.69 -15.32
N GLY A 153 9.70 1.38 -15.56
CA GLY A 153 10.08 0.43 -14.53
C GLY A 153 11.53 0.56 -14.07
N PRO A 154 11.90 -0.16 -13.01
CA PRO A 154 13.27 -0.21 -12.54
C PRO A 154 14.21 -0.77 -13.61
N PHE A 155 15.48 -0.43 -13.51
CA PHE A 155 16.50 -0.85 -14.48
C PHE A 155 16.84 -2.35 -14.42
N SER A 156 16.46 -3.06 -13.34
CA SER A 156 16.69 -4.50 -13.19
C SER A 156 15.57 -5.17 -12.42
N TYR A 157 15.19 -6.36 -12.87
CA TYR A 157 14.21 -7.24 -12.26
C TYR A 157 14.86 -8.45 -11.59
N ALA A 158 16.19 -8.56 -11.62
CA ALA A 158 16.93 -9.69 -11.06
C ALA A 158 16.56 -9.99 -9.59
N ILE A 159 16.20 -8.94 -8.83
CA ILE A 159 15.78 -9.06 -7.45
C ILE A 159 14.53 -9.95 -7.29
N LEU A 160 13.65 -10.02 -8.28
CA LEU A 160 12.46 -10.87 -8.24
C LEU A 160 12.83 -12.36 -8.19
N GLY A 161 13.99 -12.73 -8.72
CA GLY A 161 14.51 -14.10 -8.69
C GLY A 161 14.83 -14.64 -7.28
N VAL A 162 14.99 -13.76 -6.27
CA VAL A 162 15.22 -14.18 -4.88
C VAL A 162 13.93 -14.42 -4.11
N LEU A 163 12.77 -14.06 -4.69
CA LEU A 163 11.44 -14.22 -4.11
C LEU A 163 10.90 -15.63 -4.41
N LYS A 164 11.33 -16.60 -3.62
CA LYS A 164 11.06 -18.03 -3.91
C LYS A 164 9.59 -18.45 -3.80
N LYS A 165 8.73 -17.60 -3.20
CA LYS A 165 7.29 -17.83 -3.10
C LYS A 165 6.48 -17.09 -4.17
N LEU A 166 7.14 -16.26 -4.99
CA LEU A 166 6.47 -15.46 -6.02
C LEU A 166 5.86 -16.37 -7.08
N LYS A 167 4.53 -16.33 -7.20
CA LYS A 167 3.73 -17.12 -8.14
C LYS A 167 3.09 -16.27 -9.21
N LYS A 168 2.69 -15.03 -8.87
CA LYS A 168 2.02 -14.12 -9.78
C LYS A 168 2.82 -12.85 -9.94
N LEU A 169 3.11 -12.50 -11.20
CA LEU A 169 3.83 -11.29 -11.55
C LEU A 169 3.15 -10.58 -12.72
N ASP A 170 2.61 -9.39 -12.46
CA ASP A 170 2.08 -8.50 -13.50
C ASP A 170 3.12 -7.42 -13.81
N MET A 171 3.62 -7.46 -15.03
CA MET A 171 4.55 -6.52 -15.63
C MET A 171 3.97 -5.91 -16.91
N GLY A 172 2.65 -5.94 -17.07
CA GLY A 172 1.97 -5.45 -18.28
C GLY A 172 2.28 -3.99 -18.59
N GLY A 173 2.42 -3.67 -19.87
CA GLY A 173 2.73 -2.30 -20.34
C GLY A 173 4.16 -1.84 -20.09
N MET A 174 5.05 -2.68 -19.55
CA MET A 174 6.43 -2.34 -19.28
C MET A 174 7.32 -2.47 -20.53
N ARG A 175 8.29 -1.57 -20.66
CA ARG A 175 9.41 -1.79 -21.57
C ARG A 175 10.45 -2.67 -20.86
N LEU A 176 10.52 -3.93 -21.27
CA LEU A 176 11.56 -4.83 -20.77
C LEU A 176 12.90 -4.42 -21.36
N PHE A 177 13.75 -3.80 -20.56
CA PHE A 177 15.11 -3.41 -20.98
C PHE A 177 16.07 -4.59 -20.99
N ASN A 178 15.86 -5.57 -20.12
CA ASN A 178 16.66 -6.77 -20.04
C ASN A 178 15.80 -8.01 -19.84
N ILE A 179 15.52 -8.72 -20.92
CA ILE A 179 14.75 -9.95 -20.91
C ILE A 179 15.49 -11.10 -20.17
N GLU A 180 16.81 -11.00 -20.06
CA GLU A 180 17.61 -11.99 -19.32
C GLU A 180 17.25 -12.04 -17.84
N ASP A 181 16.80 -10.91 -17.27
CA ASP A 181 16.33 -10.86 -15.87
C ASP A 181 15.11 -11.78 -15.62
N LEU A 182 14.34 -12.11 -16.66
CA LEU A 182 13.20 -13.01 -16.53
C LEU A 182 13.63 -14.49 -16.38
N THR A 183 14.85 -14.83 -16.73
CA THR A 183 15.40 -16.20 -16.58
C THR A 183 15.46 -16.64 -15.12
N TYR A 184 15.49 -15.70 -14.18
CA TYR A 184 15.53 -15.98 -12.75
C TYR A 184 14.13 -16.25 -12.13
N LEU A 185 13.04 -16.05 -12.88
CA LEU A 185 11.65 -16.19 -12.42
C LEU A 185 11.17 -17.66 -12.45
N SER A 186 11.97 -18.59 -11.96
CA SER A 186 11.71 -20.04 -12.06
C SER A 186 10.48 -20.54 -11.27
N ASN A 187 9.96 -19.72 -10.35
CA ASN A 187 8.80 -20.08 -9.50
C ASN A 187 7.51 -19.38 -9.92
N VAL A 188 7.56 -18.48 -10.91
CA VAL A 188 6.37 -17.73 -11.35
C VAL A 188 5.49 -18.64 -12.19
N GLU A 189 4.24 -18.79 -11.76
CA GLU A 189 3.21 -19.62 -12.40
C GLU A 189 2.35 -18.78 -13.37
N GLU A 190 2.10 -17.52 -13.01
CA GLU A 190 1.31 -16.56 -13.80
C GLU A 190 2.16 -15.32 -14.08
N LEU A 191 2.47 -15.08 -15.34
CA LEU A 191 3.22 -13.91 -15.81
C LEU A 191 2.38 -13.11 -16.79
N ASP A 192 2.01 -11.87 -16.45
CA ASP A 192 1.34 -10.95 -17.35
C ASP A 192 2.34 -9.92 -17.92
N LEU A 193 2.48 -9.93 -19.24
CA LEU A 193 3.32 -9.01 -20.01
C LEU A 193 2.47 -8.21 -21.03
N ASN A 194 1.14 -8.23 -20.92
CA ASN A 194 0.27 -7.57 -21.89
C ASN A 194 0.47 -6.04 -21.87
N THR A 195 0.43 -5.43 -23.06
CA THR A 195 0.63 -3.98 -23.28
C THR A 195 -0.68 -3.20 -23.21
#